data_306a9f9207b84ccb6f2bc0fd126d02ea
#
_entry.id   306a9f9207b84ccb6f2bc0fd126d02ea
#
_cell.length_a   1.000
_cell.length_b   1.000
_cell.length_c   1.000
_cell.angle_alpha   90.00
_cell.angle_beta   90.00
_cell.angle_gamma   90.00
#
_symmetry.space_group_name_H-M   'P 1'
#
loop_
_entity.id
_entity.type
_entity.pdbx_description
1 polymer ?
#
loop_
_entity_poly.entity_id
_entity_poly.type
_entity_poly.pdbx_seq_one_letter_code
_entity_poly.pdbx_strand_id
1 'polypeptide(L)'
;VMKERIPNMYDHWIARDIITYIKIAQGSRERADFLRIINRPKRYVHRSAFTESVVDIEELKKYYEDKEWMIERFEQFQYDLKMLSNLKPYPAINFIRNGIGYDDYIKDYAEYKGVRADEMMDFLDELQEEAKGYDNFEEWFEYIRSYSEELKEQAVKSRMLSNGQEQSDAVLLMTMHGVKGLEYECVFIPDANEGVTP
;
A
#
# COMPACT_ATOMS: atom_id res chain seq x y z
N VAL A 1 13.69 -21.48 -13.40
CA VAL A 1 13.77 -20.03 -13.54
C VAL A 1 12.62 -19.44 -12.73
N MET A 2 12.89 -18.92 -11.53
CA MET A 2 11.92 -18.09 -10.82
C MET A 2 11.80 -16.79 -11.63
N LYS A 3 10.70 -16.61 -12.33
CA LYS A 3 10.38 -15.32 -12.93
C LYS A 3 9.87 -14.42 -11.82
N GLU A 4 10.68 -13.45 -11.43
CA GLU A 4 10.24 -12.40 -10.52
C GLU A 4 9.06 -11.69 -11.16
N ARG A 5 7.95 -11.74 -10.47
CA ARG A 5 6.75 -10.98 -10.79
C ARG A 5 7.09 -9.52 -10.52
N ILE A 6 6.95 -8.64 -11.50
CA ILE A 6 7.07 -7.20 -11.22
C ILE A 6 6.13 -6.90 -10.06
N PRO A 7 6.65 -6.49 -8.90
CA PRO A 7 5.81 -6.25 -7.74
C PRO A 7 4.90 -5.04 -8.03
N ASN A 8 3.60 -5.24 -7.90
CA ASN A 8 2.66 -4.13 -7.95
C ASN A 8 2.78 -3.33 -6.65
N MET A 9 3.20 -2.07 -6.71
CA MET A 9 3.34 -1.21 -5.53
C MET A 9 2.02 -1.09 -4.73
N TYR A 10 0.87 -1.11 -5.41
CA TYR A 10 -0.44 -1.03 -4.77
C TYR A 10 -0.86 -2.31 -4.04
N ASP A 11 -0.14 -3.43 -4.26
CA ASP A 11 -0.30 -4.66 -3.48
C ASP A 11 0.48 -4.62 -2.16
N HIS A 12 1.40 -3.67 -2.00
CA HIS A 12 2.13 -3.48 -0.76
C HIS A 12 1.18 -3.15 0.39
N TRP A 13 1.44 -3.68 1.59
CA TRP A 13 0.53 -3.54 2.72
C TRP A 13 0.32 -2.08 3.15
N ILE A 14 1.34 -1.22 3.02
CA ILE A 14 1.27 0.22 3.29
C ILE A 14 0.33 0.90 2.29
N ALA A 15 0.49 0.65 0.99
CA ALA A 15 -0.39 1.22 -0.02
C ALA A 15 -1.84 0.81 0.20
N ARG A 16 -2.07 -0.46 0.54
CA ARG A 16 -3.40 -0.95 0.89
C ARG A 16 -4.00 -0.28 2.12
N ASP A 17 -3.19 0.07 3.12
CA ASP A 17 -3.68 0.81 4.28
C ASP A 17 -4.10 2.24 3.90
N ILE A 18 -3.27 2.95 3.14
CA ILE A 18 -3.56 4.31 2.63
C ILE A 18 -4.83 4.31 1.77
N ILE A 19 -4.93 3.39 0.80
CA ILE A 19 -6.10 3.22 -0.05
C ILE A 19 -7.35 2.91 0.80
N THR A 20 -7.22 2.10 1.83
CA THR A 20 -8.34 1.75 2.72
C THR A 20 -8.82 2.94 3.53
N TYR A 21 -7.93 3.78 4.03
CA TYR A 21 -8.30 5.04 4.67
C TYR A 21 -9.17 5.91 3.75
N ILE A 22 -8.72 6.06 2.51
CA ILE A 22 -9.43 6.85 1.50
C ILE A 22 -10.79 6.21 1.15
N LYS A 23 -10.85 4.89 0.97
CA LYS A 23 -12.12 4.18 0.73
C LYS A 23 -13.15 4.41 1.84
N ILE A 24 -12.73 4.33 3.10
CA ILE A 24 -13.62 4.59 4.24
C ILE A 24 -14.05 6.07 4.24
N ALA A 25 -13.16 7.00 3.96
CA ALA A 25 -13.49 8.42 3.84
C ALA A 25 -14.48 8.70 2.69
N GLN A 26 -14.39 7.93 1.58
CA GLN A 26 -15.30 7.98 0.45
C GLN A 26 -16.61 7.18 0.67
N GLY A 27 -16.84 6.67 1.87
CA GLY A 27 -18.11 6.07 2.27
C GLY A 27 -18.13 4.55 2.40
N SER A 28 -17.00 3.85 2.23
CA SER A 28 -16.96 2.42 2.55
C SER A 28 -17.32 2.18 4.02
N ARG A 29 -18.15 1.16 4.24
CA ARG A 29 -18.54 0.72 5.58
C ARG A 29 -18.24 -0.77 5.77
N GLU A 30 -17.41 -1.34 4.90
CA GLU A 30 -17.06 -2.75 4.98
C GLU A 30 -16.23 -3.04 6.24
N ARG A 31 -16.65 -4.06 6.97
CA ARG A 31 -15.94 -4.53 8.17
C ARG A 31 -14.46 -4.83 7.92
N ALA A 32 -14.14 -5.39 6.74
CA ALA A 32 -12.77 -5.72 6.37
C ALA A 32 -11.88 -4.47 6.28
N ASP A 33 -12.41 -3.38 5.71
CA ASP A 33 -11.71 -2.11 5.59
C ASP A 33 -11.43 -1.50 6.97
N PHE A 34 -12.44 -1.47 7.84
CA PHE A 34 -12.25 -0.97 9.21
C PHE A 34 -11.23 -1.79 10.00
N LEU A 35 -11.34 -3.11 9.97
CA LEU A 35 -10.40 -3.99 10.67
C LEU A 35 -8.95 -3.83 10.19
N ARG A 36 -8.76 -3.40 8.93
CA ARG A 36 -7.44 -3.14 8.39
C ARG A 36 -6.78 -1.93 9.04
N ILE A 37 -7.50 -0.80 9.19
CA ILE A 37 -6.87 0.49 9.52
C ILE A 37 -7.23 1.03 10.90
N ILE A 38 -8.24 0.48 11.59
CA ILE A 38 -8.75 1.08 12.83
C ILE A 38 -7.69 1.21 13.93
N ASN A 39 -6.70 0.32 13.95
CA ASN A 39 -5.55 0.36 14.87
C ASN A 39 -4.23 0.70 14.16
N ARG A 40 -4.27 1.45 13.08
CA ARG A 40 -3.08 1.90 12.33
C ARG A 40 -3.18 3.39 11.97
N PRO A 41 -2.90 4.33 12.86
CA PRO A 41 -2.25 4.20 14.20
C PRO A 41 -3.15 3.57 15.26
N LYS A 42 -2.51 3.24 16.37
CA LYS A 42 -3.08 2.48 17.47
C LYS A 42 -4.22 3.22 18.18
N ARG A 43 -5.46 2.70 18.08
CA ARG A 43 -6.66 3.25 18.72
C ARG A 43 -7.24 2.33 19.79
N TYR A 44 -6.67 1.12 19.98
CA TYR A 44 -7.10 0.11 20.97
C TYR A 44 -8.52 -0.42 20.77
N VAL A 45 -9.01 -0.41 19.52
CA VAL A 45 -10.32 -0.97 19.20
C VAL A 45 -10.21 -2.49 19.09
N HIS A 46 -10.99 -3.19 19.89
CA HIS A 46 -11.01 -4.66 19.88
C HIS A 46 -11.84 -5.18 18.71
N ARG A 47 -11.40 -6.29 18.10
CA ARG A 47 -12.06 -6.90 16.95
C ARG A 47 -13.51 -7.32 17.23
N SER A 48 -13.83 -7.68 18.48
CA SER A 48 -15.18 -8.08 18.90
C SER A 48 -16.20 -6.93 18.87
N ALA A 49 -15.76 -5.67 18.81
CA ALA A 49 -16.66 -4.55 18.64
C ALA A 49 -17.31 -4.50 17.24
N PHE A 50 -16.74 -5.22 16.26
CA PHE A 50 -17.24 -5.30 14.91
C PHE A 50 -18.08 -6.58 14.74
N THR A 51 -19.35 -6.53 15.07
CA THR A 51 -20.27 -7.68 15.00
C THR A 51 -20.82 -7.88 13.60
N GLU A 52 -21.14 -6.78 12.91
CA GLU A 52 -21.78 -6.78 11.62
C GLU A 52 -20.81 -6.67 10.44
N SER A 53 -21.26 -7.03 9.23
CA SER A 53 -20.49 -6.87 7.99
C SER A 53 -20.37 -5.42 7.55
N VAL A 54 -21.34 -4.59 7.88
CA VAL A 54 -21.38 -3.15 7.65
C VAL A 54 -21.15 -2.44 8.97
N VAL A 55 -20.17 -1.54 9.02
CA VAL A 55 -19.76 -0.86 10.24
C VAL A 55 -20.53 0.46 10.41
N ASP A 56 -21.18 0.61 11.55
CA ASP A 56 -21.69 1.88 12.06
C ASP A 56 -20.80 2.36 13.22
N ILE A 57 -20.21 3.56 13.06
CA ILE A 57 -19.34 4.14 14.07
C ILE A 57 -20.10 4.49 15.34
N GLU A 58 -21.40 4.84 15.24
CA GLU A 58 -22.23 5.11 16.42
C GLU A 58 -22.48 3.84 17.25
N GLU A 59 -22.58 2.67 16.59
CA GLU A 59 -22.63 1.39 17.32
C GLU A 59 -21.30 1.05 18.00
N LEU A 60 -20.19 1.38 17.37
CA LEU A 60 -18.88 1.24 18.02
C LEU A 60 -18.75 2.14 19.24
N LYS A 61 -19.24 3.38 19.20
CA LYS A 61 -19.29 4.26 20.36
C LYS A 61 -20.14 3.67 21.50
N LYS A 62 -21.31 3.10 21.19
CA LYS A 62 -22.14 2.41 22.18
C LYS A 62 -21.44 1.21 22.82
N TYR A 63 -20.69 0.43 22.02
CA TYR A 63 -19.91 -0.69 22.56
C TYR A 63 -18.87 -0.26 23.62
N TYR A 64 -18.41 1.00 23.55
CA TYR A 64 -17.42 1.59 24.44
C TYR A 64 -17.99 2.74 25.29
N GLU A 65 -19.30 2.77 25.53
CA GLU A 65 -19.99 3.86 26.24
C GLU A 65 -19.46 4.10 27.69
N ASP A 66 -18.86 3.07 28.28
CA ASP A 66 -18.20 3.13 29.59
C ASP A 66 -16.79 3.76 29.56
N LYS A 67 -16.27 4.11 28.36
CA LYS A 67 -14.89 4.60 28.14
C LYS A 67 -14.87 5.90 27.37
N GLU A 68 -14.96 7.01 28.05
CA GLU A 68 -14.98 8.36 27.45
C GLU A 68 -13.80 8.59 26.49
N TRP A 69 -12.57 8.16 26.86
CA TRP A 69 -11.41 8.28 26.00
C TRP A 69 -11.49 7.49 24.66
N MET A 70 -12.34 6.44 24.61
CA MET A 70 -12.61 5.73 23.36
C MET A 70 -13.59 6.51 22.49
N ILE A 71 -14.60 7.13 23.11
CA ILE A 71 -15.56 7.99 22.40
C ILE A 71 -14.82 9.15 21.71
N GLU A 72 -13.95 9.86 22.44
CA GLU A 72 -13.10 10.93 21.90
C GLU A 72 -12.26 10.45 20.69
N ARG A 73 -11.70 9.23 20.75
CA ARG A 73 -10.94 8.66 19.62
C ARG A 73 -11.81 8.35 18.40
N PHE A 74 -13.04 7.90 18.60
CA PHE A 74 -13.98 7.72 17.49
C PHE A 74 -14.42 9.06 16.90
N GLU A 75 -14.62 10.08 17.70
CA GLU A 75 -14.93 11.43 17.23
C GLU A 75 -13.77 12.00 16.43
N GLN A 76 -12.54 11.87 16.90
CA GLN A 76 -11.35 12.25 16.13
C GLN A 76 -11.26 11.46 14.83
N PHE A 77 -11.49 10.16 14.86
CA PHE A 77 -11.46 9.33 13.65
C PHE A 77 -12.53 9.75 12.63
N GLN A 78 -13.75 10.06 13.08
CA GLN A 78 -14.81 10.59 12.20
C GLN A 78 -14.43 11.95 11.61
N TYR A 79 -13.83 12.82 12.42
CA TYR A 79 -13.32 14.10 11.93
C TYR A 79 -12.24 13.92 10.87
N ASP A 80 -11.26 13.04 11.12
CA ASP A 80 -10.19 12.72 10.18
C ASP A 80 -10.73 12.21 8.84
N LEU A 81 -11.70 11.29 8.87
CA LEU A 81 -12.36 10.77 7.67
C LEU A 81 -13.10 11.86 6.90
N LYS A 82 -13.78 12.78 7.61
CA LYS A 82 -14.46 13.92 6.99
C LYS A 82 -13.47 14.89 6.35
N MET A 83 -12.33 15.15 6.98
CA MET A 83 -11.28 15.96 6.38
C MET A 83 -10.72 15.30 5.13
N LEU A 84 -10.40 14.00 5.20
CA LEU A 84 -9.88 13.21 4.10
C LEU A 84 -10.79 13.22 2.87
N SER A 85 -12.10 13.11 3.06
CA SER A 85 -13.07 13.03 1.97
C SER A 85 -13.09 14.26 1.05
N ASN A 86 -12.58 15.40 1.53
CA ASN A 86 -12.55 16.66 0.79
C ASN A 86 -11.18 16.97 0.16
N LEU A 87 -10.20 16.11 0.32
CA LEU A 87 -8.85 16.32 -0.19
C LEU A 87 -8.66 15.64 -1.56
N LYS A 88 -7.68 16.12 -2.33
CA LYS A 88 -7.15 15.43 -3.51
C LYS A 88 -6.22 14.30 -3.07
N PRO A 89 -5.87 13.33 -3.94
CA PRO A 89 -5.05 12.17 -3.56
C PRO A 89 -3.73 12.52 -2.85
N TYR A 90 -2.92 13.40 -3.42
CA TYR A 90 -1.64 13.80 -2.83
C TYR A 90 -1.78 14.42 -1.42
N PRO A 91 -2.57 15.49 -1.21
CA PRO A 91 -2.77 16.05 0.13
C PRO A 91 -3.48 15.08 1.09
N ALA A 92 -4.29 14.15 0.60
CA ALA A 92 -4.92 13.13 1.43
C ALA A 92 -3.88 12.17 2.01
N ILE A 93 -2.93 11.69 1.19
CA ILE A 93 -1.83 10.85 1.67
C ILE A 93 -1.00 11.63 2.69
N ASN A 94 -0.66 12.89 2.40
CA ASN A 94 0.06 13.73 3.37
C ASN A 94 -0.69 13.88 4.70
N PHE A 95 -2.02 14.03 4.66
CA PHE A 95 -2.84 14.13 5.87
C PHE A 95 -2.87 12.79 6.64
N ILE A 96 -2.95 11.65 5.96
CA ILE A 96 -2.86 10.33 6.62
C ILE A 96 -1.51 10.18 7.30
N ARG A 97 -0.41 10.54 6.64
CA ARG A 97 0.95 10.44 7.16
C ARG A 97 1.15 11.30 8.41
N ASN A 98 0.87 12.58 8.30
CA ASN A 98 1.22 13.58 9.29
C ASN A 98 0.06 13.96 10.22
N GLY A 99 -1.16 14.14 9.67
CA GLY A 99 -2.34 14.56 10.43
C GLY A 99 -2.93 13.43 11.27
N ILE A 100 -3.06 12.23 10.68
CA ILE A 100 -3.53 11.04 11.39
C ILE A 100 -2.41 10.36 12.18
N GLY A 101 -1.14 10.58 11.81
CA GLY A 101 0.04 10.03 12.48
C GLY A 101 0.44 8.65 11.98
N TYR A 102 0.23 8.38 10.69
CA TYR A 102 0.60 7.08 10.11
C TYR A 102 2.12 6.90 10.00
N ASP A 103 2.91 7.99 9.80
CA ASP A 103 4.37 7.94 9.78
C ASP A 103 4.93 7.50 11.14
N ASP A 104 4.34 7.97 12.24
CA ASP A 104 4.75 7.54 13.59
C ASP A 104 4.37 6.06 13.83
N TYR A 105 3.20 5.63 13.34
CA TYR A 105 2.85 4.21 13.37
C TYR A 105 3.86 3.34 12.60
N ILE A 106 4.37 3.79 11.44
CA ILE A 106 5.40 3.05 10.68
C ILE A 106 6.70 2.95 11.47
N LYS A 107 7.14 4.01 12.14
CA LYS A 107 8.34 4.00 13.00
C LYS A 107 8.18 3.02 14.15
N ASP A 108 7.07 3.08 14.87
CA ASP A 108 6.74 2.16 15.98
C ASP A 108 6.70 0.70 15.49
N TYR A 109 6.11 0.47 14.32
CA TYR A 109 6.05 -0.85 13.71
C TYR A 109 7.44 -1.39 13.35
N ALA A 110 8.29 -0.53 12.75
CA ALA A 110 9.64 -0.89 12.37
C ALA A 110 10.50 -1.24 13.61
N GLU A 111 10.41 -0.43 14.66
CA GLU A 111 11.08 -0.68 15.94
C GLU A 111 10.62 -2.02 16.55
N TYR A 112 9.31 -2.25 16.62
CA TYR A 112 8.76 -3.50 17.14
C TYR A 112 9.21 -4.73 16.34
N LYS A 113 9.37 -4.60 15.02
CA LYS A 113 9.80 -5.69 14.14
C LYS A 113 11.31 -5.84 14.06
N GLY A 114 12.08 -4.88 14.55
CA GLY A 114 13.55 -4.86 14.43
C GLY A 114 14.01 -4.69 12.98
N VAL A 115 13.24 -3.93 12.17
CA VAL A 115 13.56 -3.61 10.76
C VAL A 115 13.77 -2.11 10.58
N ARG A 116 14.36 -1.71 9.46
CA ARG A 116 14.60 -0.30 9.17
C ARG A 116 13.30 0.38 8.72
N ALA A 117 13.01 1.55 9.30
CA ALA A 117 11.86 2.37 8.92
C ALA A 117 12.07 3.06 7.56
N ASP A 118 13.33 3.35 7.19
CA ASP A 118 13.67 4.16 6.01
C ASP A 118 13.03 3.62 4.74
N GLU A 119 13.14 2.31 4.47
CA GLU A 119 12.56 1.68 3.28
C GLU A 119 11.01 1.83 3.21
N MET A 120 10.35 1.81 4.36
CA MET A 120 8.90 2.02 4.44
C MET A 120 8.53 3.49 4.26
N MET A 121 9.36 4.39 4.75
CA MET A 121 9.19 5.84 4.56
C MET A 121 9.43 6.23 3.11
N ASP A 122 10.50 5.72 2.48
CA ASP A 122 10.79 5.91 1.05
C ASP A 122 9.62 5.41 0.19
N PHE A 123 9.05 4.25 0.53
CA PHE A 123 7.86 3.73 -0.15
C PHE A 123 6.63 4.66 0.00
N LEU A 124 6.42 5.25 1.18
CA LEU A 124 5.35 6.23 1.40
C LEU A 124 5.58 7.51 0.59
N ASP A 125 6.82 7.96 0.47
CA ASP A 125 7.19 9.10 -0.35
C ASP A 125 6.89 8.84 -1.83
N GLU A 126 7.29 7.68 -2.35
CA GLU A 126 7.00 7.25 -3.71
C GLU A 126 5.49 7.18 -3.99
N LEU A 127 4.73 6.54 -3.10
CA LEU A 127 3.26 6.43 -3.22
C LEU A 127 2.60 7.82 -3.22
N GLN A 128 3.08 8.74 -2.40
CA GLN A 128 2.56 10.10 -2.33
C GLN A 128 2.89 10.90 -3.58
N GLU A 129 4.11 10.78 -4.12
CA GLU A 129 4.52 11.45 -5.36
C GLU A 129 3.71 10.97 -6.56
N GLU A 130 3.47 9.66 -6.70
CA GLU A 130 2.61 9.07 -7.72
C GLU A 130 1.20 9.68 -7.69
N ALA A 131 0.66 9.95 -6.52
CA ALA A 131 -0.67 10.51 -6.35
C ALA A 131 -0.79 11.99 -6.80
N LYS A 132 0.30 12.69 -7.09
CA LYS A 132 0.30 14.09 -7.58
C LYS A 132 -0.38 14.25 -8.94
N GLY A 133 -0.35 13.21 -9.75
CA GLY A 133 -0.89 13.24 -11.12
C GLY A 133 -2.43 13.26 -11.18
N TYR A 134 -3.13 13.16 -10.05
CA TYR A 134 -4.58 12.95 -10.02
C TYR A 134 -5.30 14.04 -9.27
N ASP A 135 -6.39 14.54 -9.87
CA ASP A 135 -7.21 15.61 -9.30
C ASP A 135 -8.30 15.10 -8.36
N ASN A 136 -8.66 13.83 -8.43
CA ASN A 136 -9.67 13.20 -7.59
C ASN A 136 -9.36 11.71 -7.35
N PHE A 137 -10.05 11.11 -6.37
CA PHE A 137 -9.84 9.70 -6.01
C PHE A 137 -10.37 8.72 -7.05
N GLU A 138 -11.37 9.09 -7.83
CA GLU A 138 -11.95 8.23 -8.87
C GLU A 138 -10.92 7.97 -9.98
N GLU A 139 -10.28 9.02 -10.49
CA GLU A 139 -9.20 8.93 -11.47
C GLU A 139 -8.01 8.12 -10.95
N TRP A 140 -7.61 8.35 -9.69
CA TRP A 140 -6.50 7.62 -9.10
C TRP A 140 -6.82 6.14 -8.92
N PHE A 141 -8.02 5.79 -8.46
CA PHE A 141 -8.44 4.40 -8.33
C PHE A 141 -8.62 3.69 -9.66
N GLU A 142 -9.06 4.41 -10.71
CA GLU A 142 -9.12 3.87 -12.07
C GLU A 142 -7.72 3.54 -12.58
N TYR A 143 -6.76 4.43 -12.38
CA TYR A 143 -5.36 4.18 -12.72
C TYR A 143 -4.81 2.95 -11.95
N ILE A 144 -5.01 2.87 -10.65
CA ILE A 144 -4.56 1.71 -9.84
C ILE A 144 -5.13 0.41 -10.40
N ARG A 145 -6.37 0.42 -10.85
CA ARG A 145 -7.03 -0.76 -11.44
C ARG A 145 -6.41 -1.13 -12.76
N SER A 146 -6.31 -0.18 -13.69
CA SER A 146 -5.72 -0.43 -15.03
C SER A 146 -4.27 -0.87 -14.94
N TYR A 147 -3.46 -0.23 -14.11
CA TYR A 147 -2.07 -0.62 -13.85
C TYR A 147 -1.97 -2.07 -13.32
N SER A 148 -2.85 -2.43 -12.39
CA SER A 148 -2.89 -3.80 -11.85
C SER A 148 -3.31 -4.84 -12.90
N GLU A 149 -4.19 -4.49 -13.84
CA GLU A 149 -4.61 -5.34 -14.96
C GLU A 149 -3.49 -5.50 -15.98
N GLU A 150 -2.83 -4.42 -16.37
CA GLU A 150 -1.67 -4.45 -17.26
C GLU A 150 -0.55 -5.35 -16.74
N LEU A 151 -0.21 -5.25 -15.45
CA LEU A 151 0.80 -6.11 -14.84
C LEU A 151 0.39 -7.59 -14.88
N LYS A 152 -0.90 -7.91 -14.70
CA LYS A 152 -1.40 -9.28 -14.81
C LYS A 152 -1.28 -9.79 -16.25
N GLU A 153 -1.66 -8.98 -17.23
CA GLU A 153 -1.55 -9.34 -18.65
C GLU A 153 -0.10 -9.57 -19.05
N GLN A 154 0.81 -8.68 -18.64
CA GLN A 154 2.24 -8.84 -18.88
C GLN A 154 2.78 -10.14 -18.25
N ALA A 155 2.36 -10.46 -17.04
CA ALA A 155 2.74 -11.70 -16.38
C ALA A 155 2.22 -12.95 -17.11
N VAL A 156 1.00 -12.88 -17.69
CA VAL A 156 0.44 -13.98 -18.52
C VAL A 156 1.20 -14.10 -19.83
N LYS A 157 1.41 -12.99 -20.56
CA LYS A 157 2.18 -12.97 -21.82
C LYS A 157 3.60 -13.53 -21.60
N SER A 158 4.27 -13.10 -20.55
CA SER A 158 5.60 -13.59 -20.19
C SER A 158 5.63 -15.11 -19.91
N ARG A 159 4.56 -15.66 -19.30
CA ARG A 159 4.43 -17.12 -19.09
C ARG A 159 4.19 -17.88 -20.40
N MET A 160 3.37 -17.34 -21.30
CA MET A 160 3.09 -17.96 -22.61
C MET A 160 4.34 -18.02 -23.49
N LEU A 161 5.11 -16.91 -23.55
CA LEU A 161 6.37 -16.84 -24.27
C LEU A 161 7.42 -17.82 -23.74
N SER A 162 7.41 -18.14 -22.44
CA SER A 162 8.35 -19.09 -21.85
C SER A 162 8.00 -20.56 -22.11
N ASN A 163 6.76 -20.85 -22.44
CA ASN A 163 6.30 -22.21 -22.74
C ASN A 163 6.31 -22.53 -24.24
N GLY A 164 6.45 -21.53 -25.10
CA GLY A 164 6.60 -21.68 -26.56
C GLY A 164 7.99 -21.26 -26.97
N GLN A 165 8.66 -22.08 -27.77
CA GLN A 165 10.01 -21.90 -28.31
C GLN A 165 10.15 -20.74 -29.34
N GLU A 166 9.62 -19.57 -29.04
CA GLU A 166 9.94 -18.38 -29.83
C GLU A 166 10.96 -17.54 -29.05
N GLN A 167 12.20 -17.51 -29.56
CA GLN A 167 13.19 -16.50 -29.19
C GLN A 167 12.61 -15.14 -29.58
N SER A 168 12.00 -14.46 -28.60
CA SER A 168 11.67 -13.06 -28.81
C SER A 168 12.95 -12.24 -28.74
N ASP A 169 13.13 -11.32 -29.68
CA ASP A 169 14.17 -10.28 -29.63
C ASP A 169 13.83 -9.33 -28.48
N ALA A 170 14.25 -9.70 -27.28
CA ALA A 170 13.90 -9.03 -26.04
C ALA A 170 15.10 -8.93 -25.08
N VAL A 171 15.22 -7.80 -24.41
CA VAL A 171 16.19 -7.61 -23.31
C VAL A 171 15.65 -8.29 -22.06
N LEU A 172 16.46 -9.15 -21.46
CA LEU A 172 16.12 -9.85 -20.23
C LEU A 172 16.72 -9.12 -19.03
N LEU A 173 15.88 -8.61 -18.14
CA LEU A 173 16.31 -8.03 -16.87
C LEU A 173 16.29 -9.10 -15.78
N MET A 174 17.42 -9.28 -15.10
CA MET A 174 17.56 -10.27 -14.04
C MET A 174 18.48 -9.77 -12.92
N THR A 175 18.27 -10.31 -11.72
CA THR A 175 19.21 -10.09 -10.62
C THR A 175 20.48 -10.91 -10.82
N MET A 176 21.61 -10.51 -10.22
CA MET A 176 22.87 -11.26 -10.27
C MET A 176 22.72 -12.70 -9.76
N HIS A 177 21.86 -12.94 -8.76
CA HIS A 177 21.54 -14.28 -8.30
C HIS A 177 20.69 -15.08 -9.30
N GLY A 178 19.81 -14.41 -10.02
CA GLY A 178 18.93 -15.03 -11.01
C GLY A 178 19.65 -15.51 -12.27
N VAL A 179 20.82 -14.92 -12.58
CA VAL A 179 21.65 -15.31 -13.75
C VAL A 179 22.68 -16.37 -13.42
N LYS A 180 22.83 -16.81 -12.18
CA LYS A 180 23.81 -17.80 -11.78
C LYS A 180 23.64 -19.11 -12.56
N GLY A 181 24.66 -19.47 -13.35
CA GLY A 181 24.65 -20.68 -14.18
C GLY A 181 24.00 -20.50 -15.57
N LEU A 182 23.64 -19.27 -15.96
CA LEU A 182 23.17 -18.93 -17.29
C LEU A 182 24.30 -18.25 -18.08
N GLU A 183 24.28 -18.41 -19.41
CA GLU A 183 25.25 -17.81 -20.33
C GLU A 183 24.48 -16.92 -21.33
N TYR A 184 25.03 -15.72 -21.59
CA TYR A 184 24.46 -14.75 -22.53
C TYR A 184 25.55 -14.17 -23.44
N GLU A 185 25.22 -13.89 -24.68
CA GLU A 185 26.15 -13.29 -25.64
C GLU A 185 26.55 -11.86 -25.25
N CYS A 186 25.64 -11.13 -24.58
CA CYS A 186 25.87 -9.76 -24.13
C CYS A 186 25.22 -9.54 -22.78
N VAL A 187 25.95 -8.94 -21.84
CA VAL A 187 25.47 -8.63 -20.48
C VAL A 187 25.78 -7.17 -20.19
N PHE A 188 24.75 -6.42 -19.76
CA PHE A 188 24.91 -5.06 -19.23
C PHE A 188 24.64 -5.08 -17.73
N ILE A 189 25.55 -4.52 -16.96
CA ILE A 189 25.40 -4.36 -15.51
C ILE A 189 25.26 -2.86 -15.23
N PRO A 190 24.02 -2.34 -15.12
CA PRO A 190 23.80 -0.95 -14.71
C PRO A 190 24.18 -0.77 -13.23
N ASP A 191 24.54 0.45 -12.86
CA ASP A 191 24.84 0.86 -11.47
C ASP A 191 25.91 0.01 -10.76
N ALA A 192 26.90 -0.48 -11.50
CA ALA A 192 28.06 -1.16 -10.92
C ALA A 192 28.95 -0.15 -10.19
N ASN A 193 28.62 0.17 -8.95
CA ASN A 193 29.36 1.11 -8.11
C ASN A 193 30.39 0.36 -7.24
N GLU A 194 31.60 0.95 -7.12
CA GLU A 194 32.66 0.40 -6.26
C GLU A 194 32.17 0.34 -4.80
N GLY A 195 32.31 -0.84 -4.16
CA GLY A 195 31.88 -1.07 -2.79
C GLY A 195 30.42 -1.50 -2.59
N VAL A 196 29.60 -1.54 -3.65
CA VAL A 196 28.21 -2.03 -3.62
C VAL A 196 28.09 -3.32 -4.44
N THR A 197 28.79 -3.40 -5.55
CA THR A 197 28.88 -4.62 -6.37
C THR A 197 30.27 -5.24 -6.12
N PRO A 198 30.36 -6.54 -5.76
CA PRO A 198 31.63 -7.20 -5.52
C PRO A 198 32.50 -7.30 -6.76
#